data_c89583df17950f636ceaf4907e3f1c9b
#
_entry.id   c89583df17950f636ceaf4907e3f1c9b
#
_cell.length_a   1.000
_cell.length_b   1.000
_cell.length_c   1.000
_cell.angle_alpha   90.00
_cell.angle_beta   90.00
_cell.angle_gamma   90.00
#
_symmetry.space_group_name_H-M   'P 1'
#
loop_
_entity.id
_entity.type
_entity.pdbx_description
1 polymer ?
#
loop_
_entity_poly.entity_id
_entity_poly.type
_entity_poly.pdbx_seq_one_letter_code
_entity_poly.pdbx_strand_id
1 'polypeptide(L)'
;MNKPSKARIRNAFERAAPTYDAAAVVQRRVCDLLAAGLPAMPPAERLLDAGCGTGFAQPLLQQRFPAAHAIALDFAPAMLRHVATPCCRLAGDLEHLPLAAASVDLYWCSLAVQWCDLPRALAEARRVLKPGGQLALASLGPATFHELRTAFAGIDAHRHTLSFHTDDEIRSLATEAGLVAVDVRNHREIAHYPDFKSLLRAVKAIGANQLGAGRRTSLLSRSAFQRAEQAAEALRAPDGLPLTYDVITLHARK
;
A
#
# COMPACT_ATOMS: atom_id res chain seq x y z
N MET A 1 -9.21 14.57 1.56
CA MET A 1 -9.87 13.23 1.68
C MET A 1 -10.05 12.89 3.15
N ASN A 2 -11.19 12.30 3.56
CA ASN A 2 -11.44 11.99 4.97
C ASN A 2 -10.88 10.60 5.30
N LYS A 3 -9.59 10.53 5.63
CA LYS A 3 -8.87 9.29 5.98
C LYS A 3 -9.14 8.87 7.43
N PRO A 4 -8.99 7.60 7.79
CA PRO A 4 -9.03 7.14 9.19
C PRO A 4 -7.91 7.82 9.99
N SER A 5 -8.10 7.96 11.31
CA SER A 5 -7.02 8.48 12.15
C SER A 5 -5.81 7.54 12.13
N LYS A 6 -4.60 8.10 12.22
CA LYS A 6 -3.35 7.33 12.24
C LYS A 6 -3.33 6.26 13.35
N ALA A 7 -3.88 6.58 14.52
CA ALA A 7 -3.99 5.61 15.62
C ALA A 7 -4.84 4.38 15.24
N ARG A 8 -5.93 4.57 14.48
CA ARG A 8 -6.77 3.44 14.02
C ARG A 8 -6.07 2.60 12.96
N ILE A 9 -5.36 3.26 12.03
CA ILE A 9 -4.55 2.57 11.01
C ILE A 9 -3.50 1.72 11.72
N ARG A 10 -2.70 2.32 12.61
CA ARG A 10 -1.68 1.64 13.38
C ARG A 10 -2.24 0.42 14.12
N ASN A 11 -3.32 0.60 14.89
CA ASN A 11 -3.94 -0.49 15.64
C ASN A 11 -4.47 -1.63 14.74
N ALA A 12 -4.86 -1.34 13.49
CA ALA A 12 -5.26 -2.37 12.55
C ALA A 12 -4.07 -3.21 12.10
N PHE A 13 -2.96 -2.58 11.74
CA PHE A 13 -1.72 -3.27 11.35
C PHE A 13 -1.06 -4.01 12.52
N GLU A 14 -1.06 -3.43 13.74
CA GLU A 14 -0.61 -4.13 14.95
C GLU A 14 -1.35 -5.47 15.15
N ARG A 15 -2.67 -5.48 14.96
CA ARG A 15 -3.48 -6.70 15.07
C ARG A 15 -3.31 -7.66 13.90
N ALA A 16 -3.04 -7.13 12.70
CA ALA A 16 -2.89 -7.95 11.49
C ALA A 16 -1.51 -8.63 11.41
N ALA A 17 -0.48 -8.08 12.05
CA ALA A 17 0.90 -8.52 11.91
C ALA A 17 1.12 -10.04 12.01
N PRO A 18 0.51 -10.79 12.97
CA PRO A 18 0.72 -12.23 13.06
C PRO A 18 0.21 -13.06 11.88
N THR A 19 -0.76 -12.54 11.13
CA THR A 19 -1.42 -13.26 10.02
C THR A 19 -1.25 -12.57 8.68
N TYR A 20 -0.54 -11.44 8.66
CA TYR A 20 -0.41 -10.58 7.49
C TYR A 20 0.18 -11.31 6.29
N ASP A 21 1.28 -12.04 6.47
CA ASP A 21 1.99 -12.72 5.39
C ASP A 21 1.16 -13.78 4.68
N ALA A 22 0.29 -14.46 5.40
CA ALA A 22 -0.60 -15.46 4.83
C ALA A 22 -1.67 -14.83 3.91
N ALA A 23 -2.04 -13.57 4.17
CA ALA A 23 -3.07 -12.85 3.43
C ALA A 23 -2.49 -11.91 2.34
N ALA A 24 -1.22 -11.53 2.42
CA ALA A 24 -0.58 -10.47 1.62
C ALA A 24 -0.10 -10.93 0.23
N VAL A 25 -0.87 -11.79 -0.46
CA VAL A 25 -0.48 -12.34 -1.77
C VAL A 25 -0.32 -11.24 -2.82
N VAL A 26 -1.30 -10.34 -2.92
CA VAL A 26 -1.26 -9.23 -3.89
C VAL A 26 -0.16 -8.23 -3.52
N GLN A 27 0.04 -7.96 -2.23
CA GLN A 27 1.11 -7.07 -1.76
C GLN A 27 2.50 -7.55 -2.21
N ARG A 28 2.74 -8.87 -2.19
CA ARG A 28 3.98 -9.47 -2.70
C ARG A 28 4.13 -9.26 -4.20
N ARG A 29 3.09 -9.55 -4.99
CA ARG A 29 3.11 -9.31 -6.46
C ARG A 29 3.39 -7.84 -6.78
N VAL A 30 2.83 -6.92 -6.00
CA VAL A 30 3.08 -5.49 -6.18
C VAL A 30 4.53 -5.11 -5.83
N CYS A 31 5.14 -5.73 -4.81
CA CYS A 31 6.57 -5.56 -4.55
C CYS A 31 7.43 -6.03 -5.74
N ASP A 32 7.13 -7.22 -6.28
CA ASP A 32 7.84 -7.76 -7.45
C ASP A 32 7.67 -6.86 -8.68
N LEU A 33 6.45 -6.38 -8.92
CA LEU A 33 6.12 -5.44 -10.00
C LEU A 33 6.91 -4.12 -9.87
N LEU A 34 6.94 -3.56 -8.67
CA LEU A 34 7.67 -2.33 -8.38
C LEU A 34 9.19 -2.52 -8.55
N ALA A 35 9.73 -3.67 -8.12
CA ALA A 35 11.13 -4.01 -8.30
C ALA A 35 11.52 -4.19 -9.76
N ALA A 36 10.66 -4.82 -10.56
CA ALA A 36 10.88 -4.99 -12.00
C ALA A 36 10.89 -3.65 -12.76
N GLY A 37 10.12 -2.67 -12.29
CA GLY A 37 10.07 -1.33 -12.86
C GLY A 37 11.21 -0.40 -12.42
N LEU A 38 11.99 -0.77 -11.40
CA LEU A 38 13.04 0.08 -10.85
C LEU A 38 14.16 0.30 -11.88
N PRO A 39 14.43 1.55 -12.30
CA PRO A 39 15.47 1.85 -13.28
C PRO A 39 16.86 1.41 -12.81
N ALA A 40 17.79 1.29 -13.76
CA ALA A 40 19.20 1.16 -13.42
C ALA A 40 19.65 2.40 -12.63
N MET A 41 20.39 2.16 -11.54
CA MET A 41 20.93 3.22 -10.70
C MET A 41 22.35 2.86 -10.24
N PRO A 42 23.16 3.84 -9.88
CA PRO A 42 24.47 3.58 -9.27
C PRO A 42 24.36 2.70 -8.03
N PRO A 43 25.46 2.08 -7.58
CA PRO A 43 25.49 1.36 -6.31
C PRO A 43 24.93 2.24 -5.19
N ALA A 44 23.96 1.71 -4.46
CA ALA A 44 23.35 2.40 -3.34
C ALA A 44 24.09 2.05 -2.05
N GLU A 45 24.30 3.04 -1.18
CA GLU A 45 24.86 2.84 0.16
C GLU A 45 23.77 2.65 1.22
N ARG A 46 22.66 3.37 1.07
CA ARG A 46 21.53 3.34 2.02
C ARG A 46 20.19 3.26 1.31
N LEU A 47 19.38 2.32 1.75
CA LEU A 47 18.03 2.09 1.24
C LEU A 47 17.03 2.31 2.36
N LEU A 48 15.93 2.98 2.07
CA LEU A 48 14.78 3.07 2.97
C LEU A 48 13.62 2.28 2.37
N ASP A 49 13.15 1.26 3.07
CA ASP A 49 11.87 0.60 2.85
C ASP A 49 10.84 1.23 3.77
N ALA A 50 10.08 2.15 3.23
CA ALA A 50 9.16 3.04 3.93
C ALA A 50 7.73 2.45 3.95
N GLY A 51 7.25 2.07 5.13
CA GLY A 51 6.05 1.26 5.31
C GLY A 51 6.32 -0.21 4.97
N CYS A 52 7.42 -0.75 5.49
CA CYS A 52 7.95 -2.06 5.13
C CYS A 52 7.05 -3.24 5.51
N GLY A 53 6.05 -3.04 6.37
CA GLY A 53 5.24 -4.11 6.91
C GLY A 53 6.10 -5.18 7.57
N THR A 54 5.92 -6.44 7.18
CA THR A 54 6.71 -7.59 7.64
C THR A 54 8.06 -7.75 6.96
N GLY A 55 8.43 -6.80 6.06
CA GLY A 55 9.75 -6.75 5.42
C GLY A 55 9.87 -7.57 4.14
N PHE A 56 8.79 -7.83 3.44
CA PHE A 56 8.81 -8.62 2.19
C PHE A 56 9.75 -8.06 1.13
N ALA A 57 9.87 -6.72 1.01
CA ALA A 57 10.77 -6.09 0.05
C ALA A 57 12.26 -6.23 0.41
N GLN A 58 12.61 -6.47 1.68
CA GLN A 58 14.00 -6.49 2.15
C GLN A 58 14.89 -7.50 1.41
N PRO A 59 14.50 -8.77 1.21
CA PRO A 59 15.31 -9.71 0.42
C PRO A 59 15.48 -9.27 -1.04
N LEU A 60 14.46 -8.71 -1.68
CA LEU A 60 14.50 -8.21 -3.06
C LEU A 60 15.51 -7.05 -3.19
N LEU A 61 15.42 -6.10 -2.24
CA LEU A 61 16.32 -4.94 -2.21
C LEU A 61 17.76 -5.37 -1.90
N GLN A 62 17.96 -6.29 -0.96
CA GLN A 62 19.29 -6.80 -0.62
C GLN A 62 19.93 -7.57 -1.77
N GLN A 63 19.15 -8.36 -2.51
CA GLN A 63 19.64 -9.05 -3.71
C GLN A 63 20.13 -8.07 -4.79
N ARG A 64 19.37 -6.97 -4.97
CA ARG A 64 19.71 -5.95 -5.98
C ARG A 64 20.85 -5.04 -5.54
N PHE A 65 20.96 -4.78 -4.25
CA PHE A 65 21.93 -3.85 -3.64
C PHE A 65 22.66 -4.52 -2.45
N PRO A 66 23.49 -5.53 -2.70
CA PRO A 66 24.03 -6.39 -1.62
C PRO A 66 24.96 -5.65 -0.65
N ALA A 67 25.55 -4.52 -1.06
CA ALA A 67 26.42 -3.70 -0.21
C ALA A 67 25.69 -2.58 0.53
N ALA A 68 24.39 -2.39 0.29
CA ALA A 68 23.64 -1.29 0.87
C ALA A 68 23.17 -1.58 2.30
N HIS A 69 23.20 -0.56 3.16
CA HIS A 69 22.59 -0.58 4.47
C HIS A 69 21.08 -0.32 4.33
N ALA A 70 20.26 -1.34 4.60
CA ALA A 70 18.81 -1.24 4.53
C ALA A 70 18.22 -0.73 5.85
N ILE A 71 17.26 0.19 5.73
CA ILE A 71 16.42 0.68 6.82
C ILE A 71 14.99 0.23 6.53
N ALA A 72 14.43 -0.60 7.41
CA ALA A 72 13.02 -1.00 7.38
C ALA A 72 12.24 -0.08 8.33
N LEU A 73 11.37 0.76 7.79
CA LEU A 73 10.55 1.67 8.58
C LEU A 73 9.08 1.31 8.47
N ASP A 74 8.41 1.19 9.61
CA ASP A 74 6.96 1.04 9.66
C ASP A 74 6.34 1.81 10.82
N PHE A 75 5.09 2.18 10.65
CA PHE A 75 4.31 2.90 11.65
C PHE A 75 3.84 1.99 12.79
N ALA A 76 3.69 0.68 12.54
CA ALA A 76 3.28 -0.35 13.47
C ALA A 76 4.48 -1.20 13.93
N PRO A 77 4.99 -1.02 15.17
CA PRO A 77 6.11 -1.83 15.69
C PRO A 77 5.88 -3.34 15.64
N ALA A 78 4.63 -3.81 15.69
CA ALA A 78 4.34 -5.24 15.52
C ALA A 78 4.80 -5.77 14.16
N MET A 79 4.64 -5.00 13.08
CA MET A 79 5.13 -5.36 11.75
C MET A 79 6.66 -5.52 11.75
N LEU A 80 7.38 -4.57 12.33
CA LEU A 80 8.84 -4.59 12.38
C LEU A 80 9.41 -5.82 13.10
N ARG A 81 8.68 -6.41 14.05
CA ARG A 81 9.10 -7.65 14.73
C ARG A 81 9.13 -8.86 13.80
N HIS A 82 8.38 -8.84 12.71
CA HIS A 82 8.35 -9.91 11.70
C HIS A 82 9.40 -9.75 10.59
N VAL A 83 10.10 -8.62 10.51
CA VAL A 83 11.18 -8.43 9.54
C VAL A 83 12.31 -9.38 9.87
N ALA A 84 12.51 -10.41 9.02
CA ALA A 84 13.53 -11.44 9.25
C ALA A 84 14.92 -11.04 8.74
N THR A 85 14.98 -10.27 7.64
CA THR A 85 16.23 -9.85 7.01
C THR A 85 17.01 -8.91 7.94
N PRO A 86 18.31 -9.08 8.11
CA PRO A 86 19.15 -8.17 8.88
C PRO A 86 19.12 -6.75 8.30
N CYS A 87 18.58 -5.80 9.04
CA CYS A 87 18.47 -4.40 8.65
C CYS A 87 18.27 -3.52 9.90
N CYS A 88 18.41 -2.21 9.73
CA CYS A 88 18.01 -1.25 10.75
C CYS A 88 16.47 -1.16 10.78
N ARG A 89 15.83 -1.50 11.91
CA ARG A 89 14.38 -1.41 12.08
C ARG A 89 14.04 -0.12 12.80
N LEU A 90 13.16 0.69 12.22
CA LEU A 90 12.83 2.02 12.70
C LEU A 90 11.31 2.20 12.73
N ALA A 91 10.76 2.50 13.91
CA ALA A 91 9.36 2.88 14.02
C ALA A 91 9.21 4.35 13.61
N GLY A 92 8.33 4.65 12.63
CA GLY A 92 8.20 6.02 12.14
C GLY A 92 6.98 6.24 11.25
N ASP A 93 6.67 7.52 11.04
CA ASP A 93 5.59 7.98 10.20
C ASP A 93 6.15 8.49 8.86
N LEU A 94 5.57 8.04 7.74
CA LEU A 94 5.96 8.46 6.38
C LEU A 94 5.79 9.97 6.14
N GLU A 95 4.91 10.62 6.89
CA GLU A 95 4.68 12.06 6.82
C GLU A 95 5.66 12.88 7.68
N HIS A 96 6.46 12.21 8.53
CA HIS A 96 7.46 12.82 9.42
C HIS A 96 8.58 11.81 9.69
N LEU A 97 9.44 11.61 8.69
CA LEU A 97 10.49 10.59 8.75
C LEU A 97 11.59 10.98 9.76
N PRO A 98 11.95 10.09 10.70
CA PRO A 98 13.03 10.33 11.66
C PRO A 98 14.41 10.10 11.03
N LEU A 99 14.63 10.66 9.86
CA LEU A 99 15.86 10.55 9.06
C LEU A 99 16.35 11.94 8.65
N ALA A 100 17.64 12.11 8.55
CA ALA A 100 18.24 13.35 8.06
C ALA A 100 17.90 13.59 6.58
N ALA A 101 17.92 14.86 6.16
CA ALA A 101 17.82 15.20 4.74
C ALA A 101 19.01 14.63 3.98
N ALA A 102 18.80 14.25 2.70
CA ALA A 102 19.84 13.74 1.81
C ALA A 102 20.63 12.56 2.40
N SER A 103 19.93 11.60 3.02
CA SER A 103 20.55 10.48 3.76
C SER A 103 20.38 9.12 3.09
N VAL A 104 19.50 8.97 2.09
CA VAL A 104 19.25 7.69 1.41
C VAL A 104 19.37 7.81 -0.10
N ASP A 105 19.84 6.74 -0.75
CA ASP A 105 19.99 6.65 -2.20
C ASP A 105 18.73 6.13 -2.89
N LEU A 106 17.96 5.27 -2.21
CA LEU A 106 16.69 4.76 -2.65
C LEU A 106 15.64 4.93 -1.55
N TYR A 107 14.52 5.53 -1.90
CA TYR A 107 13.28 5.51 -1.15
C TYR A 107 12.33 4.52 -1.81
N TRP A 108 12.05 3.43 -1.13
CA TRP A 108 11.09 2.41 -1.55
C TRP A 108 9.84 2.48 -0.70
N CYS A 109 8.64 2.40 -1.30
CA CYS A 109 7.38 2.35 -0.57
C CYS A 109 6.35 1.54 -1.37
N SER A 110 6.00 0.34 -0.89
CA SER A 110 5.02 -0.52 -1.54
C SER A 110 3.73 -0.59 -0.73
N LEU A 111 2.63 -0.07 -1.28
CA LEU A 111 1.27 -0.12 -0.72
C LEU A 111 1.15 0.36 0.74
N ALA A 112 1.87 1.42 1.09
CA ALA A 112 1.76 2.08 2.39
C ALA A 112 1.26 3.54 2.26
N VAL A 113 1.65 4.26 1.21
CA VAL A 113 1.41 5.69 1.06
C VAL A 113 -0.08 6.07 0.93
N GLN A 114 -0.94 5.15 0.49
CA GLN A 114 -2.40 5.38 0.42
C GLN A 114 -3.04 5.69 1.79
N TRP A 115 -2.34 5.37 2.88
CA TRP A 115 -2.77 5.68 4.24
C TRP A 115 -2.35 7.08 4.71
N CYS A 116 -1.45 7.74 3.97
CA CYS A 116 -0.82 9.00 4.31
C CYS A 116 -1.45 10.21 3.61
N ASP A 117 -1.16 11.39 4.09
CA ASP A 117 -1.27 12.61 3.31
C ASP A 117 -0.18 12.55 2.21
N LEU A 118 -0.59 12.32 0.96
CA LEU A 118 0.35 12.04 -0.13
C LEU A 118 1.32 13.20 -0.39
N PRO A 119 0.88 14.48 -0.44
CA PRO A 119 1.80 15.61 -0.56
C PRO A 119 2.90 15.62 0.52
N ARG A 120 2.52 15.39 1.79
CA ARG A 120 3.48 15.35 2.90
C ARG A 120 4.44 14.17 2.78
N ALA A 121 3.92 12.98 2.45
CA ALA A 121 4.76 11.80 2.28
C ALA A 121 5.76 11.96 1.12
N LEU A 122 5.35 12.57 0.00
CA LEU A 122 6.25 12.86 -1.13
C LEU A 122 7.29 13.93 -0.78
N ALA A 123 6.91 14.97 -0.03
CA ALA A 123 7.86 15.99 0.45
C ALA A 123 8.93 15.37 1.37
N GLU A 124 8.54 14.49 2.29
CA GLU A 124 9.46 13.75 3.16
C GLU A 124 10.36 12.78 2.39
N ALA A 125 9.78 12.03 1.44
CA ALA A 125 10.55 11.16 0.54
C ALA A 125 11.64 11.96 -0.20
N ARG A 126 11.26 13.10 -0.80
CA ARG A 126 12.22 13.99 -1.46
C ARG A 126 13.25 14.56 -0.48
N ARG A 127 12.84 14.93 0.72
CA ARG A 127 13.75 15.49 1.74
C ARG A 127 14.87 14.51 2.08
N VAL A 128 14.52 13.24 2.35
CA VAL A 128 15.49 12.23 2.78
C VAL A 128 16.33 11.67 1.64
N LEU A 129 15.86 11.70 0.39
CA LEU A 129 16.65 11.31 -0.77
C LEU A 129 17.88 12.21 -0.96
N LYS A 130 19.02 11.61 -1.26
CA LYS A 130 20.21 12.32 -1.75
C LYS A 130 19.94 12.96 -3.12
N PRO A 131 20.67 14.02 -3.54
CA PRO A 131 20.62 14.50 -4.91
C PRO A 131 20.88 13.35 -5.89
N GLY A 132 20.01 13.19 -6.90
CA GLY A 132 20.06 12.05 -7.84
C GLY A 132 19.51 10.73 -7.29
N GLY A 133 19.12 10.67 -6.03
CA GLY A 133 18.51 9.49 -5.41
C GLY A 133 17.18 9.12 -6.05
N GLN A 134 16.83 7.83 -6.01
CA GLN A 134 15.68 7.24 -6.68
C GLN A 134 14.50 7.08 -5.70
N LEU A 135 13.31 7.35 -6.20
CA LEU A 135 12.04 7.00 -5.55
C LEU A 135 11.38 5.86 -6.34
N ALA A 136 10.96 4.82 -5.63
CA ALA A 136 10.08 3.77 -6.13
C ALA A 136 8.89 3.64 -5.17
N LEU A 137 7.68 3.90 -5.67
CA LEU A 137 6.47 3.91 -4.87
C LEU A 137 5.35 3.16 -5.59
N ALA A 138 4.61 2.33 -4.86
CA ALA A 138 3.35 1.76 -5.32
C ALA A 138 2.20 2.20 -4.41
N SER A 139 1.11 2.61 -5.03
CA SER A 139 -0.14 3.01 -4.38
C SER A 139 -1.32 2.30 -5.03
N LEU A 140 -2.51 2.52 -4.48
CA LEU A 140 -3.76 2.04 -5.05
C LEU A 140 -4.49 3.19 -5.75
N GLY A 141 -5.15 2.86 -6.85
CA GLY A 141 -5.95 3.75 -7.66
C GLY A 141 -7.47 3.57 -7.47
N PRO A 142 -8.28 4.43 -8.12
CA PRO A 142 -9.72 4.53 -7.90
C PRO A 142 -10.53 3.27 -8.23
N ALA A 143 -10.05 2.42 -9.13
CA ALA A 143 -10.74 1.18 -9.49
C ALA A 143 -10.53 0.04 -8.47
N THR A 144 -9.67 0.23 -7.45
CA THR A 144 -9.44 -0.77 -6.39
C THR A 144 -10.74 -1.14 -5.68
N PHE A 145 -11.01 -2.46 -5.58
CA PHE A 145 -12.18 -3.03 -4.90
C PHE A 145 -13.52 -2.55 -5.48
N HIS A 146 -13.58 -2.31 -6.78
CA HIS A 146 -14.84 -1.91 -7.43
C HIS A 146 -15.93 -2.97 -7.22
N GLU A 147 -15.58 -4.25 -7.10
CA GLU A 147 -16.50 -5.35 -6.84
C GLU A 147 -17.21 -5.19 -5.49
N LEU A 148 -16.51 -4.71 -4.45
CA LEU A 148 -17.16 -4.40 -3.17
C LEU A 148 -18.14 -3.24 -3.31
N ARG A 149 -17.78 -2.19 -4.04
CA ARG A 149 -18.70 -1.07 -4.29
C ARG A 149 -19.93 -1.53 -5.05
N THR A 150 -19.77 -2.39 -6.05
CA THR A 150 -20.87 -2.99 -6.81
C THR A 150 -21.74 -3.87 -5.91
N ALA A 151 -21.14 -4.74 -5.09
CA ALA A 151 -21.87 -5.64 -4.20
C ALA A 151 -22.73 -4.90 -3.17
N PHE A 152 -22.29 -3.74 -2.70
CA PHE A 152 -23.02 -2.93 -1.72
C PHE A 152 -23.85 -1.79 -2.34
N ALA A 153 -23.81 -1.60 -3.66
CA ALA A 153 -24.63 -0.59 -4.32
C ALA A 153 -26.13 -0.81 -4.07
N GLY A 154 -26.83 0.24 -3.65
CA GLY A 154 -28.26 0.17 -3.32
C GLY A 154 -28.62 -0.58 -2.03
N ILE A 155 -27.64 -1.07 -1.26
CA ILE A 155 -27.86 -1.75 0.02
C ILE A 155 -27.74 -0.76 1.18
N ASP A 156 -26.74 0.08 1.15
CA ASP A 156 -26.58 1.17 2.10
C ASP A 156 -25.84 2.36 1.46
N ALA A 157 -25.82 3.50 2.16
CA ALA A 157 -25.09 4.70 1.74
C ALA A 157 -23.67 4.80 2.34
N HIS A 158 -23.16 3.71 2.93
CA HIS A 158 -21.86 3.71 3.58
C HIS A 158 -20.72 3.53 2.57
N ARG A 159 -19.55 4.00 2.95
CA ARG A 159 -18.32 3.77 2.17
C ARG A 159 -17.77 2.38 2.47
N HIS A 160 -17.45 1.64 1.43
CA HIS A 160 -16.87 0.30 1.52
C HIS A 160 -15.40 0.25 1.08
N THR A 161 -14.88 1.35 0.54
CA THR A 161 -13.47 1.49 0.11
C THR A 161 -12.95 2.87 0.49
N LEU A 162 -11.62 3.02 0.58
CA LEU A 162 -10.98 4.32 0.64
C LEU A 162 -11.17 5.08 -0.69
N SER A 163 -10.98 6.39 -0.66
CA SER A 163 -10.76 7.17 -1.88
C SER A 163 -9.26 7.17 -2.18
N PHE A 164 -8.91 6.83 -3.39
CA PHE A 164 -7.53 6.77 -3.85
C PHE A 164 -7.28 7.88 -4.87
N HIS A 165 -6.03 8.30 -5.02
CA HIS A 165 -5.59 9.22 -6.05
C HIS A 165 -5.54 8.52 -7.40
N THR A 166 -5.80 9.29 -8.47
CA THR A 166 -5.57 8.85 -9.84
C THR A 166 -4.07 8.90 -10.18
N ASP A 167 -3.67 8.25 -11.27
CA ASP A 167 -2.30 8.32 -11.81
C ASP A 167 -1.89 9.76 -12.16
N ASP A 168 -2.79 10.57 -12.74
CA ASP A 168 -2.54 11.98 -13.04
C ASP A 168 -2.35 12.82 -11.77
N GLU A 169 -3.16 12.60 -10.73
CA GLU A 169 -2.98 13.26 -9.43
C GLU A 169 -1.65 12.89 -8.79
N ILE A 170 -1.25 11.61 -8.82
CA ILE A 170 0.04 11.15 -8.28
C ILE A 170 1.19 11.79 -9.05
N ARG A 171 1.10 11.88 -10.39
CA ARG A 171 2.08 12.53 -11.25
C ARG A 171 2.24 14.01 -10.91
N SER A 172 1.12 14.75 -10.81
CA SER A 172 1.13 16.17 -10.46
C SER A 172 1.77 16.40 -9.09
N LEU A 173 1.32 15.65 -8.08
CA LEU A 173 1.84 15.78 -6.71
C LEU A 173 3.33 15.43 -6.60
N ALA A 174 3.82 14.44 -7.37
CA ALA A 174 5.23 14.11 -7.40
C ALA A 174 6.06 15.24 -8.03
N THR A 175 5.57 15.84 -9.12
CA THR A 175 6.19 16.98 -9.79
C THR A 175 6.18 18.23 -8.89
N GLU A 176 5.05 18.51 -8.24
CA GLU A 176 4.91 19.63 -7.28
C GLU A 176 5.84 19.47 -6.07
N ALA A 177 6.07 18.22 -5.62
CA ALA A 177 7.06 17.94 -4.60
C ALA A 177 8.51 18.17 -5.07
N GLY A 178 8.75 18.48 -6.35
CA GLY A 178 10.06 18.73 -6.95
C GLY A 178 10.83 17.44 -7.30
N LEU A 179 10.11 16.34 -7.53
CA LEU A 179 10.68 15.12 -8.12
C LEU A 179 10.73 15.27 -9.65
N VAL A 180 11.76 14.68 -10.27
CA VAL A 180 12.00 14.73 -11.71
C VAL A 180 12.00 13.31 -12.31
N ALA A 181 12.00 13.21 -13.65
CA ALA A 181 11.90 11.94 -14.37
C ALA A 181 10.74 11.06 -13.86
N VAL A 182 9.59 11.69 -13.66
CA VAL A 182 8.39 11.08 -13.09
C VAL A 182 7.76 10.11 -14.09
N ASP A 183 7.87 8.81 -13.84
CA ASP A 183 7.26 7.71 -14.59
C ASP A 183 6.17 7.08 -13.74
N VAL A 184 4.92 7.26 -14.15
CA VAL A 184 3.73 6.70 -13.48
C VAL A 184 3.08 5.70 -14.41
N ARG A 185 2.85 4.47 -13.90
CA ARG A 185 2.20 3.39 -14.65
C ARG A 185 1.07 2.80 -13.84
N ASN A 186 0.01 2.39 -14.54
CA ASN A 186 -1.14 1.72 -13.97
C ASN A 186 -1.09 0.23 -14.31
N HIS A 187 -1.40 -0.62 -13.31
CA HIS A 187 -1.43 -2.07 -13.43
C HIS A 187 -2.68 -2.60 -12.75
N ARG A 188 -3.19 -3.71 -13.24
CA ARG A 188 -4.33 -4.40 -12.61
C ARG A 188 -3.89 -5.72 -12.05
N GLU A 189 -4.01 -5.87 -10.74
CA GLU A 189 -3.83 -7.13 -10.04
C GLU A 189 -5.19 -7.66 -9.58
N ILE A 190 -5.46 -8.94 -9.78
CA ILE A 190 -6.73 -9.57 -9.39
C ILE A 190 -6.42 -10.75 -8.48
N ALA A 191 -7.09 -10.77 -7.33
CA ALA A 191 -7.18 -11.95 -6.48
C ALA A 191 -8.56 -12.59 -6.62
N HIS A 192 -8.62 -13.92 -6.58
CA HIS A 192 -9.88 -14.65 -6.66
C HIS A 192 -10.16 -15.37 -5.35
N TYR A 193 -11.42 -15.41 -4.95
CA TYR A 193 -11.86 -16.00 -3.68
C TYR A 193 -12.99 -17.00 -3.91
N PRO A 194 -13.07 -18.09 -3.12
CA PRO A 194 -14.10 -19.11 -3.30
C PRO A 194 -15.51 -18.58 -3.04
N ASP A 195 -15.65 -17.64 -2.10
CA ASP A 195 -16.92 -17.07 -1.69
C ASP A 195 -16.78 -15.63 -1.16
N PHE A 196 -17.90 -14.92 -1.02
CA PHE A 196 -17.94 -13.53 -0.58
C PHE A 196 -17.43 -13.34 0.86
N LYS A 197 -17.64 -14.32 1.74
CA LYS A 197 -17.16 -14.26 3.14
C LYS A 197 -15.62 -14.34 3.18
N SER A 198 -15.04 -15.21 2.35
CA SER A 198 -13.59 -15.36 2.21
C SER A 198 -12.95 -14.08 1.65
N LEU A 199 -13.58 -13.46 0.65
CA LEU A 199 -13.17 -12.16 0.11
C LEU A 199 -13.16 -11.08 1.20
N LEU A 200 -14.24 -10.95 1.98
CA LEU A 200 -14.32 -9.96 3.06
C LEU A 200 -13.30 -10.22 4.18
N ARG A 201 -13.03 -11.50 4.50
CA ARG A 201 -11.98 -11.88 5.47
C ARG A 201 -10.59 -11.47 4.97
N ALA A 202 -10.29 -11.67 3.69
CA ALA A 202 -9.02 -11.28 3.09
C ALA A 202 -8.79 -9.77 3.18
N VAL A 203 -9.79 -8.95 2.82
CA VAL A 203 -9.73 -7.48 2.96
C VAL A 203 -9.47 -7.06 4.41
N LYS A 204 -10.09 -7.76 5.38
CA LYS A 204 -9.86 -7.51 6.81
C LYS A 204 -8.45 -7.94 7.25
N ALA A 205 -7.97 -9.08 6.76
CA ALA A 205 -6.69 -9.66 7.18
C ALA A 205 -5.48 -8.79 6.79
N ILE A 206 -5.54 -8.07 5.66
CA ILE A 206 -4.50 -7.12 5.23
C ILE A 206 -4.66 -5.72 5.85
N GLY A 207 -5.56 -5.53 6.84
CA GLY A 207 -5.81 -4.24 7.47
C GLY A 207 -6.58 -3.23 6.60
N ALA A 208 -6.98 -3.58 5.38
CA ALA A 208 -7.62 -2.67 4.41
C ALA A 208 -9.08 -2.32 4.75
N ASN A 209 -9.61 -2.81 5.85
CA ASN A 209 -10.96 -2.52 6.35
C ASN A 209 -11.07 -1.20 7.14
N GLN A 210 -9.99 -0.42 7.24
CA GLN A 210 -10.01 0.86 7.92
C GLN A 210 -10.51 1.95 6.97
N LEU A 211 -11.77 2.29 7.14
CA LEU A 211 -12.42 3.38 6.42
C LEU A 211 -12.53 4.60 7.34
N GLY A 212 -12.40 5.78 6.80
CA GLY A 212 -12.60 7.04 7.51
C GLY A 212 -14.07 7.29 7.88
N ALA A 213 -14.50 8.53 7.83
CA ALA A 213 -15.91 8.87 7.99
C ALA A 213 -16.79 8.24 6.88
N GLY A 214 -18.05 7.99 7.18
CA GLY A 214 -19.01 7.36 6.25
C GLY A 214 -18.98 5.82 6.26
N ARG A 215 -18.13 5.20 7.11
CA ARG A 215 -18.20 3.74 7.33
C ARG A 215 -19.45 3.34 8.12
N ARG A 216 -19.88 2.13 7.90
CA ARG A 216 -20.93 1.51 8.73
C ARG A 216 -20.43 1.28 10.15
N THR A 217 -21.21 1.63 11.15
CA THR A 217 -20.95 1.39 12.58
C THR A 217 -21.89 0.36 13.19
N SER A 218 -23.02 0.06 12.53
CA SER A 218 -23.99 -0.95 12.92
C SER A 218 -23.75 -2.29 12.21
N LEU A 219 -24.31 -3.35 12.76
CA LEU A 219 -24.29 -4.66 12.09
C LEU A 219 -25.11 -4.62 10.80
N LEU A 220 -24.65 -5.33 9.79
CA LEU A 220 -25.42 -5.56 8.57
C LEU A 220 -26.54 -6.56 8.86
N SER A 221 -27.78 -6.29 8.44
CA SER A 221 -28.84 -7.26 8.56
C SER A 221 -28.56 -8.49 7.69
N ARG A 222 -29.11 -9.65 8.07
CA ARG A 222 -28.95 -10.89 7.31
C ARG A 222 -29.41 -10.73 5.85
N SER A 223 -30.55 -10.08 5.66
CA SER A 223 -31.10 -9.83 4.31
C SER A 223 -30.22 -8.89 3.48
N ALA A 224 -29.67 -7.84 4.08
CA ALA A 224 -28.73 -6.94 3.41
C ALA A 224 -27.43 -7.66 3.03
N PHE A 225 -26.91 -8.54 3.92
CA PHE A 225 -25.74 -9.36 3.60
C PHE A 225 -26.02 -10.32 2.43
N GLN A 226 -27.16 -10.99 2.43
CA GLN A 226 -27.54 -11.90 1.34
C GLN A 226 -27.67 -11.17 0.00
N ARG A 227 -28.22 -9.95 -0.03
CA ARG A 227 -28.26 -9.14 -1.27
C ARG A 227 -26.85 -8.76 -1.75
N ALA A 228 -25.94 -8.38 -0.83
CA ALA A 228 -24.55 -8.08 -1.20
C ALA A 228 -23.83 -9.31 -1.74
N GLU A 229 -24.05 -10.47 -1.11
CA GLU A 229 -23.48 -11.76 -1.54
C GLU A 229 -23.99 -12.13 -2.95
N GLN A 230 -25.29 -12.00 -3.21
CA GLN A 230 -25.88 -12.24 -4.54
C GLN A 230 -25.31 -11.30 -5.61
N ALA A 231 -25.17 -10.01 -5.28
CA ALA A 231 -24.59 -9.04 -6.19
C ALA A 231 -23.09 -9.31 -6.46
N ALA A 232 -22.35 -9.79 -5.45
CA ALA A 232 -20.97 -10.24 -5.62
C ALA A 232 -20.88 -11.50 -6.48
N GLU A 233 -21.78 -12.47 -6.27
CA GLU A 233 -21.84 -13.70 -7.08
C GLU A 233 -22.12 -13.45 -8.57
N ALA A 234 -22.81 -12.39 -8.91
CA ALA A 234 -23.02 -11.97 -10.30
C ALA A 234 -21.72 -11.52 -11.00
N LEU A 235 -20.65 -11.24 -10.23
CA LEU A 235 -19.32 -10.90 -10.75
C LEU A 235 -18.38 -12.11 -10.82
N ARG A 236 -18.84 -13.31 -10.48
CA ARG A 236 -18.00 -14.52 -10.45
C ARG A 236 -17.35 -14.81 -11.78
N ALA A 237 -16.04 -15.01 -11.76
CA ALA A 237 -15.23 -15.50 -12.85
C ALA A 237 -14.96 -17.02 -12.71
N PRO A 238 -14.39 -17.70 -13.72
CA PRO A 238 -14.04 -19.11 -13.63
C PRO A 238 -13.17 -19.48 -12.42
N ASP A 239 -12.26 -18.57 -12.03
CA ASP A 239 -11.32 -18.76 -10.92
C ASP A 239 -11.91 -18.38 -9.54
N GLY A 240 -13.15 -17.88 -9.49
CA GLY A 240 -13.83 -17.47 -8.26
C GLY A 240 -14.30 -16.02 -8.28
N LEU A 241 -14.64 -15.49 -7.11
CA LEU A 241 -15.02 -14.08 -6.96
C LEU A 241 -13.80 -13.18 -7.10
N PRO A 242 -13.75 -12.27 -8.09
CA PRO A 242 -12.63 -11.38 -8.27
C PRO A 242 -12.61 -10.27 -7.22
N LEU A 243 -11.41 -9.84 -6.86
CA LEU A 243 -11.16 -8.61 -6.12
C LEU A 243 -10.01 -7.87 -6.80
N THR A 244 -10.32 -6.78 -7.44
CA THR A 244 -9.38 -6.00 -8.23
C THR A 244 -8.62 -5.00 -7.37
N TYR A 245 -7.30 -4.99 -7.54
CA TYR A 245 -6.39 -3.96 -7.06
C TYR A 245 -5.92 -3.17 -8.28
N ASP A 246 -6.33 -1.93 -8.34
CA ASP A 246 -5.86 -0.93 -9.31
C ASP A 246 -4.55 -0.36 -8.75
N VAL A 247 -3.42 -0.82 -9.29
CA VAL A 247 -2.09 -0.51 -8.74
C VAL A 247 -1.43 0.57 -9.58
N ILE A 248 -1.01 1.64 -8.93
CA ILE A 248 -0.26 2.72 -9.56
C ILE A 248 1.17 2.69 -9.04
N THR A 249 2.13 2.48 -9.95
CA THR A 249 3.56 2.58 -9.64
C THR A 249 4.11 3.93 -10.06
N LEU A 250 4.97 4.51 -9.24
CA LEU A 250 5.69 5.75 -9.49
C LEU A 250 7.18 5.51 -9.32
N HIS A 251 7.96 5.80 -10.36
CA HIS A 251 9.41 5.93 -10.29
C HIS A 251 9.79 7.37 -10.59
N ALA A 252 10.70 7.94 -9.80
CA ALA A 252 11.14 9.33 -9.95
C ALA A 252 12.54 9.52 -9.36
N ARG A 253 13.12 10.72 -9.55
CA ARG A 253 14.42 11.14 -8.97
C ARG A 253 14.27 12.44 -8.20
N LYS A 254 15.16 12.61 -7.21
CA LYS A 254 15.37 13.92 -6.60
C LYS A 254 16.30 14.76 -7.43
#